data_0b41fcfceb5834760bdf0b3d46bf9658
#
_entry.id   0b41fcfceb5834760bdf0b3d46bf9658
#
_cell.length_a   1.000
_cell.length_b   1.000
_cell.length_c   1.000
_cell.angle_alpha   90.00
_cell.angle_beta   90.00
_cell.angle_gamma   90.00
#
_symmetry.space_group_name_H-M   'P 1'
#
loop_
_entity.id
_entity.type
_entity.pdbx_description
1 polymer ?
#
loop_
_entity_poly.entity_id
_entity_poly.type
_entity_poly.pdbx_seq_one_letter_code
_entity_poly.pdbx_strand_id
1 'polypeptide(L)'
;MSLNYPLLTDIDTDYANYLPQLNQDDENIRFVAIMNIADEEQPELLSWLQYAVLHDPASKVRELAAARLEGWEDATSLHALAQALSDSHENVRVAAAQSLSEIKHSASAGHLASYLRHQDDFVLASVLRAIRELRAEQLFDDILQQLQHANPMVRKEAVSSLSWLQKTEGLSALAQIAQHDVDAEIRRIATGGLVASRALTSEILSALHSSLTAEAWQLRVEAALSIGKLKAVELEQPLLQQLDDAYWQVRIAVARSLGLLQSKAAIAKLQENFQHDISNLRKEVAIALGEIGGERAQHILLQHAEDPDPEVRKSIRIGLALIQEKQYVA
;
A
#
# COMPACT_ATOMS: atom_id res chain seq x y z
N MET A 1 -24.03 31.23 -18.51
CA MET A 1 -23.87 30.42 -19.74
C MET A 1 -25.03 29.44 -19.76
N SER A 2 -25.73 29.28 -20.86
CA SER A 2 -26.78 28.26 -20.95
C SER A 2 -26.13 26.89 -20.84
N LEU A 3 -26.61 26.09 -19.91
CA LEU A 3 -26.28 24.69 -19.80
C LEU A 3 -26.74 23.98 -21.08
N ASN A 4 -25.88 23.12 -21.63
CA ASN A 4 -26.21 22.44 -22.87
C ASN A 4 -25.66 20.99 -22.78
N TYR A 5 -26.32 20.18 -21.96
CA TYR A 5 -26.02 18.78 -21.89
C TYR A 5 -26.21 18.10 -23.26
N PRO A 6 -25.36 17.12 -23.62
CA PRO A 6 -25.40 16.51 -24.94
C PRO A 6 -26.72 15.78 -25.18
N LEU A 7 -27.24 15.91 -26.41
CA LEU A 7 -28.39 15.12 -26.88
C LEU A 7 -27.90 13.70 -27.18
N LEU A 8 -28.46 12.71 -26.50
CA LEU A 8 -28.20 11.30 -26.79
C LEU A 8 -29.30 10.79 -27.77
N THR A 9 -28.89 10.10 -28.82
CA THR A 9 -29.81 9.70 -29.93
C THR A 9 -30.28 8.26 -29.84
N ASP A 10 -29.56 7.39 -29.11
CA ASP A 10 -29.81 5.95 -29.05
C ASP A 10 -30.10 5.50 -27.61
N ILE A 11 -30.97 6.26 -26.91
CA ILE A 11 -31.42 5.95 -25.54
C ILE A 11 -32.89 5.54 -25.53
N ASP A 12 -33.27 4.75 -24.53
CA ASP A 12 -34.68 4.43 -24.30
C ASP A 12 -35.50 5.71 -24.06
N THR A 13 -36.75 5.73 -24.55
CA THR A 13 -37.67 6.85 -24.39
C THR A 13 -37.92 7.20 -22.92
N ASP A 14 -37.80 6.25 -22.02
CA ASP A 14 -37.97 6.47 -20.57
C ASP A 14 -36.90 7.39 -19.99
N TYR A 15 -35.68 7.39 -20.58
CA TYR A 15 -34.58 8.26 -20.17
C TYR A 15 -34.61 9.66 -20.80
N ALA A 16 -35.41 9.88 -21.84
CA ALA A 16 -35.50 11.16 -22.52
C ALA A 16 -35.93 12.31 -21.58
N ASN A 17 -36.65 12.01 -20.51
CA ASN A 17 -37.07 12.94 -19.50
C ASN A 17 -35.97 13.54 -18.62
N TYR A 18 -34.75 12.94 -18.62
CA TYR A 18 -33.63 13.49 -17.86
C TYR A 18 -33.00 14.71 -18.50
N LEU A 19 -32.93 14.77 -19.83
CA LEU A 19 -32.29 15.89 -20.52
C LEU A 19 -32.93 17.30 -20.22
N PRO A 20 -34.28 17.44 -20.18
CA PRO A 20 -34.90 18.68 -19.72
C PRO A 20 -34.55 19.05 -18.28
N GLN A 21 -34.37 18.06 -17.38
CA GLN A 21 -34.00 18.30 -15.99
C GLN A 21 -32.54 18.73 -15.88
N LEU A 22 -31.64 18.14 -16.65
CA LEU A 22 -30.23 18.49 -16.71
C LEU A 22 -29.98 19.91 -17.24
N ASN A 23 -30.87 20.44 -18.04
CA ASN A 23 -30.76 21.77 -18.61
C ASN A 23 -31.55 22.87 -17.80
N GLN A 24 -32.00 22.53 -16.56
CA GLN A 24 -32.62 23.52 -15.67
C GLN A 24 -31.58 24.43 -15.00
N ASP A 25 -31.93 25.67 -14.73
CA ASP A 25 -31.07 26.61 -13.99
C ASP A 25 -30.88 26.17 -12.51
N ASP A 26 -31.90 25.53 -11.92
CA ASP A 26 -31.84 25.05 -10.53
C ASP A 26 -30.90 23.84 -10.39
N GLU A 27 -29.82 24.06 -9.65
CA GLU A 27 -28.81 23.03 -9.39
C GLU A 27 -29.36 21.82 -8.61
N ASN A 28 -30.45 21.97 -7.82
CA ASN A 28 -31.04 20.85 -7.10
C ASN A 28 -31.78 19.90 -8.05
N ILE A 29 -32.43 20.46 -9.09
CA ILE A 29 -33.08 19.64 -10.13
C ILE A 29 -32.02 18.84 -10.88
N ARG A 30 -30.90 19.47 -11.29
CA ARG A 30 -29.81 18.81 -11.96
C ARG A 30 -29.13 17.75 -11.07
N PHE A 31 -28.93 18.05 -9.78
CA PHE A 31 -28.38 17.11 -8.81
C PHE A 31 -29.24 15.85 -8.71
N VAL A 32 -30.56 15.99 -8.59
CA VAL A 32 -31.49 14.85 -8.55
C VAL A 32 -31.47 14.07 -9.87
N ALA A 33 -31.41 14.78 -11.01
CA ALA A 33 -31.33 14.13 -12.32
C ALA A 33 -30.04 13.29 -12.44
N ILE A 34 -28.87 13.82 -12.05
CA ILE A 34 -27.58 13.06 -12.05
C ILE A 34 -27.65 11.87 -11.10
N MET A 35 -28.27 12.00 -9.94
CA MET A 35 -28.45 10.90 -9.00
C MET A 35 -29.29 9.77 -9.64
N ASN A 36 -30.43 10.11 -10.22
CA ASN A 36 -31.31 9.12 -10.86
C ASN A 36 -30.62 8.46 -12.07
N ILE A 37 -29.94 9.23 -12.93
CA ILE A 37 -29.17 8.73 -14.07
C ILE A 37 -28.13 7.72 -13.63
N ALA A 38 -27.42 8.00 -12.56
CA ALA A 38 -26.40 7.10 -12.02
C ALA A 38 -27.01 5.80 -11.47
N ASP A 39 -28.18 5.90 -10.83
CA ASP A 39 -28.89 4.74 -10.26
C ASP A 39 -29.47 3.80 -11.34
N GLU A 40 -29.60 4.26 -12.61
CA GLU A 40 -29.99 3.41 -13.74
C GLU A 40 -28.86 2.45 -14.19
N GLU A 41 -27.61 2.76 -13.87
CA GLU A 41 -26.42 1.96 -14.23
C GLU A 41 -26.32 1.62 -15.72
N GLN A 42 -26.80 2.52 -16.61
CA GLN A 42 -26.82 2.29 -18.06
C GLN A 42 -25.63 2.95 -18.77
N PRO A 43 -24.83 2.18 -19.54
CA PRO A 43 -23.65 2.71 -20.23
C PRO A 43 -23.97 3.86 -21.21
N GLU A 44 -25.15 3.83 -21.85
CA GLU A 44 -25.58 4.86 -22.78
C GLU A 44 -25.83 6.23 -22.10
N LEU A 45 -26.04 6.27 -20.79
CA LEU A 45 -26.25 7.48 -20.01
C LEU A 45 -24.93 8.11 -19.49
N LEU A 46 -23.81 7.39 -19.58
CA LEU A 46 -22.51 7.84 -19.07
C LEU A 46 -22.08 9.20 -19.60
N SER A 47 -22.41 9.51 -20.85
CA SER A 47 -22.07 10.82 -21.44
C SER A 47 -22.63 12.00 -20.65
N TRP A 48 -23.76 11.83 -19.98
CA TRP A 48 -24.34 12.89 -19.12
C TRP A 48 -23.56 13.04 -17.81
N LEU A 49 -23.13 11.91 -17.18
CA LEU A 49 -22.28 11.96 -15.99
C LEU A 49 -20.91 12.58 -16.32
N GLN A 50 -20.30 12.14 -17.42
CA GLN A 50 -19.02 12.66 -17.89
C GLN A 50 -19.08 14.16 -18.20
N TYR A 51 -20.16 14.61 -18.84
CA TYR A 51 -20.38 16.04 -19.09
C TYR A 51 -20.57 16.81 -17.78
N ALA A 52 -21.38 16.28 -16.86
CA ALA A 52 -21.64 16.91 -15.56
C ALA A 52 -20.35 17.14 -14.77
N VAL A 53 -19.47 16.14 -14.68
CA VAL A 53 -18.18 16.26 -13.98
C VAL A 53 -17.36 17.44 -14.47
N LEU A 54 -17.35 17.68 -15.78
CA LEU A 54 -16.46 18.66 -16.40
C LEU A 54 -17.10 20.06 -16.56
N HIS A 55 -18.42 20.13 -16.70
CA HIS A 55 -19.06 21.32 -17.24
C HIS A 55 -20.21 21.88 -16.41
N ASP A 56 -20.75 21.12 -15.42
CA ASP A 56 -21.83 21.68 -14.60
C ASP A 56 -21.32 22.88 -13.77
N PRO A 57 -22.03 24.02 -13.77
CA PRO A 57 -21.59 25.21 -13.02
C PRO A 57 -21.61 24.98 -11.50
N ALA A 58 -22.46 24.08 -10.99
CA ALA A 58 -22.57 23.82 -9.57
C ALA A 58 -21.57 22.73 -9.14
N SER A 59 -20.66 23.05 -8.22
CA SER A 59 -19.66 22.12 -7.73
C SER A 59 -20.26 20.87 -7.11
N LYS A 60 -21.41 20.96 -6.43
CA LYS A 60 -22.08 19.79 -5.86
C LYS A 60 -22.59 18.80 -6.90
N VAL A 61 -22.97 19.28 -8.11
CA VAL A 61 -23.37 18.41 -9.22
C VAL A 61 -22.14 17.74 -9.82
N ARG A 62 -21.03 18.48 -9.99
CA ARG A 62 -19.75 17.91 -10.44
C ARG A 62 -19.22 16.87 -9.45
N GLU A 63 -19.27 17.16 -8.14
CA GLU A 63 -18.88 16.25 -7.06
C GLU A 63 -19.67 14.94 -7.13
N LEU A 64 -21.01 15.04 -7.18
CA LEU A 64 -21.88 13.86 -7.29
C LEU A 64 -21.55 13.04 -8.54
N ALA A 65 -21.45 13.70 -9.70
CA ALA A 65 -21.15 13.02 -10.96
C ALA A 65 -19.77 12.33 -10.93
N ALA A 66 -18.75 12.96 -10.33
CA ALA A 66 -17.45 12.35 -10.14
C ALA A 66 -17.52 11.09 -9.25
N ALA A 67 -18.27 11.16 -8.14
CA ALA A 67 -18.47 10.00 -7.26
C ALA A 67 -19.26 8.86 -7.94
N ARG A 68 -20.21 9.19 -8.82
CA ARG A 68 -21.04 8.21 -9.53
C ARG A 68 -20.38 7.61 -10.76
N LEU A 69 -19.21 8.10 -11.16
CA LEU A 69 -18.35 7.46 -12.16
C LEU A 69 -17.43 6.40 -11.54
N GLU A 70 -17.49 6.14 -10.23
CA GLU A 70 -16.77 5.04 -9.61
C GLU A 70 -17.14 3.70 -10.27
N GLY A 71 -16.12 2.91 -10.61
CA GLY A 71 -16.28 1.61 -11.28
C GLY A 71 -16.46 1.67 -12.81
N TRP A 72 -16.65 2.85 -13.41
CA TRP A 72 -16.68 3.03 -14.86
C TRP A 72 -15.26 3.29 -15.38
N GLU A 73 -14.67 2.24 -15.99
CA GLU A 73 -13.27 2.26 -16.44
C GLU A 73 -13.10 2.46 -17.94
N ASP A 74 -14.12 2.97 -18.64
CA ASP A 74 -13.96 3.38 -20.03
C ASP A 74 -13.06 4.63 -20.15
N ALA A 75 -12.40 4.79 -21.29
CA ALA A 75 -11.44 5.86 -21.52
C ALA A 75 -12.00 7.27 -21.23
N THR A 76 -13.25 7.52 -21.57
CA THR A 76 -13.89 8.85 -21.43
C THR A 76 -14.17 9.16 -19.98
N SER A 77 -14.70 8.18 -19.20
CA SER A 77 -14.93 8.31 -17.78
C SER A 77 -13.62 8.54 -17.00
N LEU A 78 -12.58 7.75 -17.31
CA LEU A 78 -11.27 7.92 -16.69
C LEU A 78 -10.63 9.27 -17.00
N HIS A 79 -10.76 9.77 -18.23
CA HIS A 79 -10.29 11.10 -18.60
C HIS A 79 -11.09 12.20 -17.89
N ALA A 80 -12.41 12.06 -17.79
CA ALA A 80 -13.26 13.04 -17.08
C ALA A 80 -12.86 13.12 -15.59
N LEU A 81 -12.68 11.97 -14.93
CA LEU A 81 -12.22 11.92 -13.54
C LEU A 81 -10.80 12.51 -13.39
N ALA A 82 -9.87 12.18 -14.28
CA ALA A 82 -8.52 12.70 -14.23
C ALA A 82 -8.47 14.24 -14.44
N GLN A 83 -9.30 14.80 -15.30
CA GLN A 83 -9.45 16.26 -15.45
C GLN A 83 -10.06 16.89 -14.21
N ALA A 84 -11.05 16.24 -13.58
CA ALA A 84 -11.69 16.71 -12.36
C ALA A 84 -10.73 16.78 -11.15
N LEU A 85 -9.57 16.08 -11.19
CA LEU A 85 -8.51 16.26 -10.19
C LEU A 85 -7.94 17.68 -10.14
N SER A 86 -8.13 18.47 -11.19
CA SER A 86 -7.76 19.90 -11.27
C SER A 86 -8.94 20.85 -11.08
N ASP A 87 -10.11 20.37 -10.61
CA ASP A 87 -11.26 21.22 -10.37
C ASP A 87 -10.96 22.33 -9.36
N SER A 88 -11.58 23.47 -9.53
CA SER A 88 -11.43 24.63 -8.62
C SER A 88 -11.95 24.34 -7.20
N HIS A 89 -12.85 23.37 -7.03
CA HIS A 89 -13.44 22.98 -5.74
C HIS A 89 -12.82 21.69 -5.21
N GLU A 90 -12.35 21.74 -3.99
CA GLU A 90 -11.68 20.61 -3.33
C GLU A 90 -12.54 19.35 -3.27
N ASN A 91 -13.84 19.48 -2.96
CA ASN A 91 -14.74 18.32 -2.88
C ASN A 91 -14.81 17.54 -4.21
N VAL A 92 -14.82 18.26 -5.35
CA VAL A 92 -14.82 17.63 -6.67
C VAL A 92 -13.49 16.88 -6.92
N ARG A 93 -12.35 17.52 -6.58
CA ARG A 93 -11.04 16.87 -6.70
C ARG A 93 -10.96 15.61 -5.85
N VAL A 94 -11.45 15.67 -4.61
CA VAL A 94 -11.45 14.52 -3.68
C VAL A 94 -12.36 13.40 -4.19
N ALA A 95 -13.57 13.71 -4.65
CA ALA A 95 -14.49 12.72 -5.22
C ALA A 95 -13.88 12.03 -6.44
N ALA A 96 -13.27 12.80 -7.35
CA ALA A 96 -12.59 12.25 -8.52
C ALA A 96 -11.40 11.33 -8.13
N ALA A 97 -10.58 11.75 -7.15
CA ALA A 97 -9.46 10.95 -6.66
C ALA A 97 -9.94 9.65 -5.99
N GLN A 98 -11.05 9.69 -5.25
CA GLN A 98 -11.67 8.52 -4.64
C GLN A 98 -12.12 7.53 -5.72
N SER A 99 -12.88 7.98 -6.71
CA SER A 99 -13.38 7.13 -7.79
C SER A 99 -12.25 6.52 -8.61
N LEU A 100 -11.17 7.27 -8.89
CA LEU A 100 -9.98 6.73 -9.56
C LEU A 100 -9.24 5.70 -8.71
N SER A 101 -9.31 5.76 -7.37
CA SER A 101 -8.63 4.78 -6.50
C SER A 101 -9.29 3.40 -6.52
N GLU A 102 -10.50 3.29 -7.05
CA GLU A 102 -11.26 2.04 -7.12
C GLU A 102 -11.11 1.29 -8.46
N ILE A 103 -10.29 1.80 -9.40
CA ILE A 103 -10.01 1.12 -10.67
C ILE A 103 -9.28 -0.21 -10.44
N LYS A 104 -9.63 -1.24 -11.24
CA LYS A 104 -9.15 -2.62 -11.06
C LYS A 104 -8.54 -3.24 -12.32
N HIS A 105 -8.88 -2.71 -13.50
CA HIS A 105 -8.40 -3.26 -14.75
C HIS A 105 -7.03 -2.65 -15.12
N SER A 106 -6.03 -3.50 -15.33
CA SER A 106 -4.67 -3.04 -15.68
C SER A 106 -4.60 -2.20 -16.97
N ALA A 107 -5.52 -2.44 -17.91
CA ALA A 107 -5.64 -1.65 -19.14
C ALA A 107 -5.98 -0.17 -18.85
N SER A 108 -6.73 0.11 -17.79
CA SER A 108 -7.15 1.46 -17.37
C SER A 108 -5.96 2.37 -17.07
N ALA A 109 -4.85 1.81 -16.61
CA ALA A 109 -3.62 2.56 -16.36
C ALA A 109 -3.09 3.29 -17.60
N GLY A 110 -3.26 2.72 -18.78
CA GLY A 110 -2.84 3.34 -20.05
C GLY A 110 -3.56 4.66 -20.35
N HIS A 111 -4.84 4.78 -19.96
CA HIS A 111 -5.63 6.01 -20.15
C HIS A 111 -5.18 7.14 -19.21
N LEU A 112 -4.51 6.81 -18.11
CA LEU A 112 -4.01 7.76 -17.12
C LEU A 112 -2.53 8.15 -17.32
N ALA A 113 -1.82 7.51 -18.24
CA ALA A 113 -0.38 7.67 -18.43
C ALA A 113 0.06 9.14 -18.67
N SER A 114 -0.71 9.92 -19.44
CA SER A 114 -0.38 11.33 -19.73
C SER A 114 -0.40 12.21 -18.49
N TYR A 115 -1.20 11.87 -17.49
CA TYR A 115 -1.32 12.61 -16.23
C TYR A 115 -0.14 12.39 -15.28
N LEU A 116 0.70 11.37 -15.49
CA LEU A 116 1.95 11.18 -14.74
C LEU A 116 3.02 12.23 -15.04
N ARG A 117 2.75 13.14 -15.99
CA ARG A 117 3.60 14.30 -16.31
C ARG A 117 2.91 15.62 -16.00
N HIS A 118 1.82 15.59 -15.25
CA HIS A 118 1.06 16.78 -14.87
C HIS A 118 1.87 17.63 -13.90
N GLN A 119 1.68 18.97 -13.93
CA GLN A 119 2.41 19.89 -13.06
C GLN A 119 1.79 20.05 -11.67
N ASP A 120 0.54 19.69 -11.49
CA ASP A 120 -0.15 19.73 -10.21
C ASP A 120 0.16 18.49 -9.40
N ASP A 121 0.70 18.66 -8.19
CA ASP A 121 1.13 17.59 -7.29
C ASP A 121 -0.03 16.69 -6.84
N PHE A 122 -1.23 17.27 -6.67
CA PHE A 122 -2.41 16.50 -6.28
C PHE A 122 -2.85 15.56 -7.40
N VAL A 123 -2.82 16.04 -8.66
CA VAL A 123 -3.11 15.20 -9.84
C VAL A 123 -2.11 14.05 -9.93
N LEU A 124 -0.82 14.35 -9.86
CA LEU A 124 0.25 13.35 -9.90
C LEU A 124 0.07 12.29 -8.82
N ALA A 125 -0.08 12.71 -7.56
CA ALA A 125 -0.23 11.80 -6.44
C ALA A 125 -1.50 10.94 -6.56
N SER A 126 -2.62 11.53 -7.00
CA SER A 126 -3.88 10.81 -7.17
C SER A 126 -3.80 9.76 -8.27
N VAL A 127 -3.18 10.09 -9.40
CA VAL A 127 -2.98 9.13 -10.51
C VAL A 127 -2.01 8.02 -10.12
N LEU A 128 -0.88 8.33 -9.47
CA LEU A 128 0.05 7.33 -8.96
C LEU A 128 -0.65 6.35 -7.99
N ARG A 129 -1.50 6.87 -7.10
CA ARG A 129 -2.30 6.06 -6.17
C ARG A 129 -3.27 5.16 -6.92
N ALA A 130 -3.97 5.69 -7.92
CA ALA A 130 -4.95 4.96 -8.72
C ALA A 130 -4.31 3.76 -9.46
N ILE A 131 -3.12 3.95 -10.05
CA ILE A 131 -2.44 2.89 -10.82
C ILE A 131 -1.62 1.93 -9.98
N ARG A 132 -1.43 2.19 -8.68
CA ARG A 132 -0.50 1.48 -7.79
C ARG A 132 -0.71 -0.04 -7.82
N GLU A 133 -1.93 -0.50 -7.61
CA GLU A 133 -2.25 -1.92 -7.49
C GLU A 133 -2.47 -2.61 -8.84
N LEU A 134 -2.58 -1.84 -9.92
CA LEU A 134 -2.78 -2.36 -11.27
C LEU A 134 -1.54 -3.03 -11.86
N ARG A 135 -0.37 -2.85 -11.22
CA ARG A 135 0.93 -3.37 -11.70
C ARG A 135 1.20 -3.05 -13.17
N ALA A 136 0.95 -1.80 -13.54
CA ALA A 136 1.10 -1.31 -14.92
C ALA A 136 2.57 -1.16 -15.30
N GLU A 137 3.20 -2.26 -15.74
CA GLU A 137 4.63 -2.32 -16.07
C GLU A 137 5.04 -1.33 -17.16
N GLN A 138 4.13 -1.02 -18.08
CA GLN A 138 4.36 -0.04 -19.16
C GLN A 138 4.58 1.39 -18.63
N LEU A 139 4.21 1.68 -17.37
CA LEU A 139 4.38 3.00 -16.75
C LEU A 139 5.62 3.08 -15.85
N PHE A 140 6.48 2.06 -15.88
CA PHE A 140 7.65 1.94 -15.01
C PHE A 140 8.55 3.18 -15.08
N ASP A 141 8.90 3.65 -16.28
CA ASP A 141 9.80 4.80 -16.47
C ASP A 141 9.15 6.11 -16.00
N ASP A 142 7.84 6.30 -16.23
CA ASP A 142 7.11 7.47 -15.76
C ASP A 142 7.04 7.49 -14.22
N ILE A 143 6.85 6.33 -13.57
CA ILE A 143 6.87 6.20 -12.11
C ILE A 143 8.27 6.50 -11.55
N LEU A 144 9.34 5.98 -12.18
CA LEU A 144 10.72 6.23 -11.76
C LEU A 144 11.06 7.72 -11.72
N GLN A 145 10.58 8.50 -12.69
CA GLN A 145 10.81 9.94 -12.75
C GLN A 145 10.23 10.68 -11.52
N GLN A 146 9.18 10.14 -10.89
CA GLN A 146 8.52 10.78 -9.75
C GLN A 146 9.19 10.48 -8.40
N LEU A 147 10.15 9.55 -8.34
CA LEU A 147 10.85 9.21 -7.10
C LEU A 147 11.66 10.36 -6.50
N GLN A 148 12.09 11.32 -7.32
CA GLN A 148 12.87 12.50 -6.91
C GLN A 148 12.04 13.78 -6.85
N HIS A 149 10.70 13.66 -6.88
CA HIS A 149 9.80 14.80 -6.87
C HIS A 149 9.94 15.62 -5.58
N ALA A 150 9.84 16.97 -5.67
CA ALA A 150 9.99 17.85 -4.51
C ALA A 150 8.92 17.58 -3.43
N ASN A 151 7.68 17.35 -3.85
CA ASN A 151 6.57 17.06 -2.95
C ASN A 151 6.64 15.63 -2.40
N PRO A 152 6.70 15.43 -1.06
CA PRO A 152 6.79 14.11 -0.45
C PRO A 152 5.55 13.23 -0.72
N MET A 153 4.37 13.83 -0.95
CA MET A 153 3.16 13.07 -1.29
C MET A 153 3.34 12.36 -2.64
N VAL A 154 3.89 13.04 -3.65
CA VAL A 154 4.17 12.44 -4.97
C VAL A 154 5.22 11.35 -4.83
N ARG A 155 6.34 11.61 -4.12
CA ARG A 155 7.39 10.59 -3.90
C ARG A 155 6.83 9.36 -3.20
N LYS A 156 5.97 9.53 -2.17
CA LYS A 156 5.34 8.44 -1.45
C LYS A 156 4.52 7.52 -2.35
N GLU A 157 3.65 8.10 -3.18
CA GLU A 157 2.82 7.31 -4.09
C GLU A 157 3.66 6.68 -5.22
N ALA A 158 4.71 7.35 -5.71
CA ALA A 158 5.64 6.79 -6.67
C ALA A 158 6.42 5.58 -6.10
N VAL A 159 6.96 5.70 -4.89
CA VAL A 159 7.64 4.59 -4.19
C VAL A 159 6.68 3.43 -3.92
N SER A 160 5.44 3.74 -3.52
CA SER A 160 4.41 2.72 -3.33
C SER A 160 4.10 1.98 -4.63
N SER A 161 3.88 2.71 -5.73
CA SER A 161 3.61 2.14 -7.06
C SER A 161 4.77 1.27 -7.55
N LEU A 162 6.01 1.75 -7.38
CA LEU A 162 7.21 0.99 -7.76
C LEU A 162 7.35 -0.30 -6.94
N SER A 163 7.04 -0.25 -5.64
CA SER A 163 7.06 -1.42 -4.76
C SER A 163 6.03 -2.48 -5.16
N TRP A 164 4.84 -2.06 -5.62
CA TRP A 164 3.80 -2.95 -6.12
C TRP A 164 4.13 -3.60 -7.47
N LEU A 165 4.91 -2.93 -8.33
CA LEU A 165 5.36 -3.50 -9.61
C LEU A 165 6.26 -4.73 -9.42
N GLN A 166 7.01 -4.80 -8.31
CA GLN A 166 7.92 -5.89 -7.99
C GLN A 166 8.96 -6.20 -9.10
N LYS A 167 9.35 -5.17 -9.87
CA LYS A 167 10.36 -5.30 -10.92
C LYS A 167 11.77 -5.20 -10.33
N THR A 168 12.65 -6.10 -10.77
CA THR A 168 14.07 -6.11 -10.36
C THR A 168 14.79 -4.83 -10.71
N GLU A 169 14.44 -4.22 -11.84
CA GLU A 169 15.03 -2.96 -12.32
C GLU A 169 14.75 -1.77 -11.39
N GLY A 170 13.69 -1.84 -10.58
CA GLY A 170 13.33 -0.81 -9.59
C GLY A 170 14.05 -0.94 -8.25
N LEU A 171 14.69 -2.08 -7.97
CA LEU A 171 15.25 -2.37 -6.64
C LEU A 171 16.39 -1.44 -6.23
N SER A 172 17.25 -1.05 -7.17
CA SER A 172 18.33 -0.07 -6.89
C SER A 172 17.75 1.28 -6.51
N ALA A 173 16.72 1.76 -7.24
CA ALA A 173 16.04 3.01 -6.90
C ALA A 173 15.37 2.93 -5.52
N LEU A 174 14.69 1.83 -5.19
CA LEU A 174 14.11 1.62 -3.87
C LEU A 174 15.18 1.58 -2.77
N ALA A 175 16.33 0.94 -3.00
CA ALA A 175 17.43 0.91 -2.04
C ALA A 175 18.01 2.31 -1.77
N GLN A 176 18.13 3.15 -2.79
CA GLN A 176 18.55 4.55 -2.65
C GLN A 176 17.53 5.37 -1.83
N ILE A 177 16.25 5.23 -2.11
CA ILE A 177 15.18 5.91 -1.36
C ILE A 177 15.15 5.42 0.10
N ALA A 178 15.27 4.12 0.35
CA ALA A 178 15.27 3.55 1.70
C ALA A 178 16.41 4.12 2.58
N GLN A 179 17.54 4.48 1.96
CA GLN A 179 18.69 5.05 2.67
C GLN A 179 18.61 6.57 2.83
N HIS A 180 18.09 7.29 1.84
CA HIS A 180 18.38 8.71 1.70
C HIS A 180 17.16 9.63 1.67
N ASP A 181 15.91 9.14 1.51
CA ASP A 181 14.75 10.03 1.56
C ASP A 181 14.66 10.70 2.93
N VAL A 182 14.33 11.99 2.94
CA VAL A 182 14.20 12.77 4.18
C VAL A 182 12.99 12.31 5.02
N ASP A 183 11.97 11.74 4.37
CA ASP A 183 10.76 11.26 5.01
C ASP A 183 10.91 9.80 5.46
N ALA A 184 10.77 9.54 6.76
CA ALA A 184 10.92 8.22 7.34
C ALA A 184 9.85 7.22 6.86
N GLU A 185 8.64 7.69 6.54
CA GLU A 185 7.56 6.85 6.02
C GLU A 185 7.85 6.41 4.57
N ILE A 186 8.41 7.30 3.75
CA ILE A 186 8.85 6.96 2.39
C ILE A 186 9.98 5.94 2.44
N ARG A 187 10.97 6.14 3.33
CA ARG A 187 12.03 5.14 3.55
C ARG A 187 11.46 3.78 3.97
N ARG A 188 10.45 3.77 4.85
CA ARG A 188 9.79 2.54 5.31
C ARG A 188 9.13 1.78 4.15
N ILE A 189 8.37 2.48 3.31
CA ILE A 189 7.71 1.88 2.15
C ILE A 189 8.75 1.31 1.18
N ALA A 190 9.81 2.06 0.90
CA ALA A 190 10.91 1.62 0.04
C ALA A 190 11.60 0.36 0.60
N THR A 191 11.86 0.34 1.92
CA THR A 191 12.46 -0.83 2.61
C THR A 191 11.58 -2.08 2.45
N GLY A 192 10.25 -1.93 2.63
CA GLY A 192 9.29 -3.02 2.40
C GLY A 192 9.28 -3.51 0.94
N GLY A 193 9.44 -2.60 -0.02
CA GLY A 193 9.51 -2.92 -1.45
C GLY A 193 10.73 -3.77 -1.84
N LEU A 194 11.83 -3.74 -1.07
CA LEU A 194 13.03 -4.55 -1.32
C LEU A 194 12.78 -6.06 -1.20
N VAL A 195 11.69 -6.47 -0.55
CA VAL A 195 11.31 -7.89 -0.40
C VAL A 195 11.06 -8.58 -1.76
N ALA A 196 10.80 -7.82 -2.82
CA ALA A 196 10.70 -8.36 -4.18
C ALA A 196 12.04 -8.87 -4.76
N SER A 197 13.15 -8.61 -4.09
CA SER A 197 14.47 -9.02 -4.57
C SER A 197 14.65 -10.54 -4.57
N ARG A 198 15.23 -11.04 -5.66
CA ARG A 198 15.64 -12.44 -5.80
C ARG A 198 17.12 -12.65 -5.47
N ALA A 199 17.89 -11.58 -5.32
CA ALA A 199 19.31 -11.61 -5.01
C ALA A 199 19.67 -10.47 -4.05
N LEU A 200 20.42 -10.80 -3.00
CA LEU A 200 20.89 -9.84 -2.01
C LEU A 200 22.16 -9.16 -2.51
N THR A 201 21.98 -8.02 -3.15
CA THR A 201 23.11 -7.18 -3.54
C THR A 201 23.66 -6.41 -2.34
N SER A 202 24.91 -5.95 -2.41
CA SER A 202 25.49 -5.10 -1.36
C SER A 202 24.69 -3.83 -1.11
N GLU A 203 24.07 -3.27 -2.15
CA GLU A 203 23.22 -2.09 -2.07
C GLU A 203 21.94 -2.36 -1.25
N ILE A 204 21.27 -3.50 -1.50
CA ILE A 204 20.08 -3.92 -0.74
C ILE A 204 20.44 -4.21 0.72
N LEU A 205 21.54 -4.92 0.96
CA LEU A 205 22.01 -5.19 2.33
C LEU A 205 22.34 -3.90 3.08
N SER A 206 22.99 -2.93 2.42
CA SER A 206 23.26 -1.61 2.99
C SER A 206 21.98 -0.85 3.34
N ALA A 207 20.97 -0.87 2.45
CA ALA A 207 19.69 -0.22 2.68
C ALA A 207 18.94 -0.85 3.87
N LEU A 208 18.88 -2.17 3.94
CA LEU A 208 18.26 -2.89 5.05
C LEU A 208 18.96 -2.62 6.38
N HIS A 209 20.30 -2.60 6.39
CA HIS A 209 21.08 -2.29 7.59
C HIS A 209 20.85 -0.84 8.04
N SER A 210 20.87 0.12 7.13
CA SER A 210 20.57 1.54 7.42
C SER A 210 19.19 1.72 8.03
N SER A 211 18.18 1.04 7.45
CA SER A 211 16.81 1.07 7.95
C SER A 211 16.66 0.39 9.32
N LEU A 212 17.41 -0.70 9.57
CA LEU A 212 17.40 -1.43 10.84
C LEU A 212 17.97 -0.61 12.00
N THR A 213 18.85 0.35 11.72
CA THR A 213 19.52 1.21 12.70
C THR A 213 18.95 2.64 12.72
N ALA A 214 17.86 2.89 12.00
CA ALA A 214 17.25 4.21 11.90
C ALA A 214 16.63 4.67 13.22
N GLU A 215 16.49 6.00 13.41
CA GLU A 215 15.86 6.58 14.59
C GLU A 215 14.37 6.18 14.71
N ALA A 216 13.63 6.20 13.59
CA ALA A 216 12.21 5.85 13.56
C ALA A 216 12.01 4.34 13.78
N TRP A 217 11.36 3.96 14.88
CA TRP A 217 11.16 2.56 15.24
C TRP A 217 10.32 1.77 14.22
N GLN A 218 9.36 2.44 13.54
CA GLN A 218 8.56 1.82 12.48
C GLN A 218 9.43 1.36 11.30
N LEU A 219 10.46 2.14 10.96
CA LEU A 219 11.42 1.78 9.92
C LEU A 219 12.28 0.58 10.34
N ARG A 220 12.70 0.52 11.63
CA ARG A 220 13.42 -0.65 12.17
C ARG A 220 12.56 -1.92 12.15
N VAL A 221 11.26 -1.81 12.45
CA VAL A 221 10.30 -2.94 12.31
C VAL A 221 10.25 -3.44 10.88
N GLU A 222 10.06 -2.53 9.90
CA GLU A 222 9.97 -2.91 8.48
C GLU A 222 11.28 -3.56 8.00
N ALA A 223 12.42 -2.99 8.38
CA ALA A 223 13.73 -3.56 8.05
C ALA A 223 13.92 -4.97 8.63
N ALA A 224 13.60 -5.16 9.91
CA ALA A 224 13.69 -6.47 10.54
C ALA A 224 12.82 -7.50 9.80
N LEU A 225 11.56 -7.18 9.51
CA LEU A 225 10.65 -8.07 8.78
C LEU A 225 11.14 -8.37 7.35
N SER A 226 11.69 -7.38 6.66
CA SER A 226 12.24 -7.55 5.31
C SER A 226 13.47 -8.44 5.31
N ILE A 227 14.37 -8.29 6.28
CA ILE A 227 15.55 -9.15 6.47
C ILE A 227 15.13 -10.61 6.66
N GLY A 228 14.13 -10.86 7.51
CA GLY A 228 13.62 -12.22 7.73
C GLY A 228 12.99 -12.83 6.49
N LYS A 229 12.14 -12.09 5.76
CA LYS A 229 11.51 -12.55 4.51
C LYS A 229 12.52 -12.87 3.42
N LEU A 230 13.54 -12.02 3.28
CA LEU A 230 14.64 -12.20 2.31
C LEU A 230 15.64 -13.27 2.73
N LYS A 231 15.57 -13.76 3.97
CA LYS A 231 16.55 -14.66 4.58
C LYS A 231 17.98 -14.10 4.48
N ALA A 232 18.14 -12.80 4.72
CA ALA A 232 19.42 -12.10 4.63
C ALA A 232 20.30 -12.43 5.83
N VAL A 233 20.96 -13.59 5.78
CA VAL A 233 21.83 -14.10 6.86
C VAL A 233 23.04 -13.19 7.13
N GLU A 234 23.47 -12.42 6.16
CA GLU A 234 24.54 -11.42 6.29
C GLU A 234 24.20 -10.34 7.35
N LEU A 235 22.90 -10.14 7.62
CA LEU A 235 22.41 -9.17 8.62
C LEU A 235 22.01 -9.83 9.94
N GLU A 236 22.35 -11.10 10.19
CA GLU A 236 22.06 -11.80 11.43
C GLU A 236 22.60 -11.04 12.66
N GLN A 237 23.87 -10.63 12.62
CA GLN A 237 24.50 -9.94 13.76
C GLN A 237 23.87 -8.58 14.09
N PRO A 238 23.61 -7.70 13.11
CA PRO A 238 22.80 -6.50 13.35
C PRO A 238 21.40 -6.78 13.92
N LEU A 239 20.71 -7.83 13.44
CA LEU A 239 19.41 -8.24 14.00
C LEU A 239 19.51 -8.66 15.47
N LEU A 240 20.51 -9.45 15.83
CA LEU A 240 20.73 -9.89 17.21
C LEU A 240 20.86 -8.72 18.20
N GLN A 241 21.47 -7.61 17.76
CA GLN A 241 21.60 -6.41 18.57
C GLN A 241 20.23 -5.73 18.81
N GLN A 242 19.31 -5.83 17.87
CA GLN A 242 17.98 -5.24 17.98
C GLN A 242 17.01 -6.04 18.89
N LEU A 243 17.38 -7.19 19.41
CA LEU A 243 16.61 -7.85 20.48
C LEU A 243 16.61 -7.05 21.80
N ASP A 244 17.50 -6.07 21.92
CA ASP A 244 17.59 -5.14 23.06
C ASP A 244 16.95 -3.77 22.74
N ASP A 245 16.26 -3.61 21.60
CA ASP A 245 15.63 -2.33 21.22
C ASP A 245 14.68 -1.81 22.30
N ALA A 246 14.64 -0.51 22.48
CA ALA A 246 13.74 0.13 23.45
C ALA A 246 12.25 -0.13 23.15
N TYR A 247 11.90 -0.35 21.88
CA TYR A 247 10.54 -0.59 21.44
C TYR A 247 10.27 -2.11 21.31
N TRP A 248 9.36 -2.62 22.10
CA TRP A 248 8.99 -4.04 22.06
C TRP A 248 8.45 -4.51 20.69
N GLN A 249 7.86 -3.60 19.89
CA GLN A 249 7.42 -3.89 18.51
C GLN A 249 8.60 -4.25 17.62
N VAL A 250 9.75 -3.59 17.79
CA VAL A 250 10.98 -3.93 17.06
C VAL A 250 11.48 -5.30 17.51
N ARG A 251 11.52 -5.57 18.83
CA ARG A 251 11.93 -6.89 19.36
C ARG A 251 11.06 -8.03 18.82
N ILE A 252 9.74 -7.83 18.66
CA ILE A 252 8.83 -8.80 18.04
C ILE A 252 9.25 -9.08 16.59
N ALA A 253 9.42 -8.02 15.77
CA ALA A 253 9.81 -8.17 14.38
C ALA A 253 11.16 -8.88 14.22
N VAL A 254 12.11 -8.55 15.11
CA VAL A 254 13.44 -9.15 15.15
C VAL A 254 13.36 -10.63 15.57
N ALA A 255 12.61 -10.97 16.62
CA ALA A 255 12.44 -12.36 17.07
C ALA A 255 11.86 -13.22 15.94
N ARG A 256 10.80 -12.74 15.26
CA ARG A 256 10.22 -13.39 14.08
C ARG A 256 11.28 -13.65 13.00
N SER A 257 12.05 -12.63 12.67
CA SER A 257 13.04 -12.70 11.59
C SER A 257 14.19 -13.64 11.92
N LEU A 258 14.66 -13.64 13.17
CA LEU A 258 15.65 -14.60 13.65
C LEU A 258 15.13 -16.05 13.65
N GLY A 259 13.83 -16.25 13.90
CA GLY A 259 13.15 -17.53 13.71
C GLY A 259 13.20 -17.98 12.24
N LEU A 260 12.82 -17.10 11.30
CA LEU A 260 12.86 -17.37 9.85
C LEU A 260 14.28 -17.65 9.33
N LEU A 261 15.29 -16.98 9.91
CA LEU A 261 16.73 -17.25 9.64
C LEU A 261 17.23 -18.52 10.30
N GLN A 262 16.46 -19.11 11.21
CA GLN A 262 16.88 -20.25 12.05
C GLN A 262 18.18 -19.98 12.83
N SER A 263 18.32 -18.75 13.33
CA SER A 263 19.53 -18.27 14.01
C SER A 263 19.75 -18.95 15.35
N LYS A 264 20.65 -19.92 15.40
CA LYS A 264 21.03 -20.56 16.67
C LYS A 264 21.71 -19.59 17.65
N ALA A 265 22.37 -18.56 17.14
CA ALA A 265 23.00 -17.52 17.94
C ALA A 265 21.97 -16.69 18.74
N ALA A 266 20.71 -16.62 18.26
CA ALA A 266 19.65 -15.87 18.91
C ALA A 266 19.09 -16.52 20.20
N ILE A 267 19.27 -17.83 20.39
CA ILE A 267 18.60 -18.62 21.44
C ILE A 267 18.77 -17.99 22.84
N ALA A 268 19.98 -17.55 23.19
CA ALA A 268 20.26 -16.99 24.51
C ALA A 268 19.50 -15.65 24.73
N LYS A 269 19.56 -14.75 23.75
CA LYS A 269 18.85 -13.47 23.83
C LYS A 269 17.33 -13.63 23.74
N LEU A 270 16.83 -14.57 22.98
CA LEU A 270 15.41 -14.92 22.96
C LEU A 270 14.94 -15.41 24.33
N GLN A 271 15.74 -16.22 25.03
CA GLN A 271 15.44 -16.66 26.40
C GLN A 271 15.32 -15.48 27.37
N GLU A 272 16.18 -14.47 27.28
CA GLU A 272 16.09 -13.25 28.08
C GLU A 272 14.77 -12.50 27.82
N ASN A 273 14.33 -12.43 26.56
CA ASN A 273 13.08 -11.79 26.14
C ASN A 273 11.81 -12.54 26.59
N PHE A 274 11.89 -13.78 27.06
CA PHE A 274 10.78 -14.47 27.74
C PHE A 274 10.42 -13.83 29.10
N GLN A 275 11.34 -13.08 29.72
CA GLN A 275 11.08 -12.38 30.97
C GLN A 275 10.37 -11.02 30.80
N HIS A 276 10.06 -10.64 29.55
CA HIS A 276 9.44 -9.34 29.27
C HIS A 276 7.94 -9.31 29.64
N ASP A 277 7.45 -8.18 30.18
CA ASP A 277 6.06 -8.03 30.63
C ASP A 277 5.03 -8.15 29.48
N ILE A 278 5.41 -7.77 28.26
CA ILE A 278 4.55 -7.81 27.08
C ILE A 278 4.38 -9.25 26.58
N SER A 279 3.17 -9.80 26.74
CA SER A 279 2.85 -11.18 26.31
C SER A 279 3.00 -11.39 24.82
N ASN A 280 2.74 -10.37 23.98
CA ASN A 280 2.93 -10.47 22.53
C ASN A 280 4.40 -10.72 22.17
N LEU A 281 5.36 -10.17 22.92
CA LEU A 281 6.78 -10.48 22.69
C LEU A 281 7.09 -11.92 23.11
N ARG A 282 6.62 -12.37 24.28
CA ARG A 282 6.84 -13.76 24.73
C ARG A 282 6.21 -14.77 23.77
N LYS A 283 5.04 -14.46 23.18
CA LYS A 283 4.43 -15.29 22.13
C LYS A 283 5.35 -15.45 20.91
N GLU A 284 5.87 -14.34 20.41
CA GLU A 284 6.75 -14.37 19.23
C GLU A 284 8.07 -15.06 19.54
N VAL A 285 8.64 -14.85 20.74
CA VAL A 285 9.84 -15.59 21.20
C VAL A 285 9.60 -17.09 21.20
N ALA A 286 8.42 -17.55 21.66
CA ALA A 286 8.07 -18.96 21.66
C ALA A 286 8.03 -19.55 20.25
N ILE A 287 7.43 -18.86 19.30
CA ILE A 287 7.39 -19.27 17.89
C ILE A 287 8.79 -19.27 17.29
N ALA A 288 9.56 -18.20 17.52
CA ALA A 288 10.94 -18.11 16.99
C ALA A 288 11.83 -19.24 17.49
N LEU A 289 11.75 -19.60 18.76
CA LEU A 289 12.47 -20.75 19.30
C LEU A 289 12.04 -22.07 18.64
N GLY A 290 10.75 -22.25 18.35
CA GLY A 290 10.22 -23.39 17.60
C GLY A 290 10.79 -23.45 16.18
N GLU A 291 10.83 -22.30 15.49
CA GLU A 291 11.42 -22.18 14.16
C GLU A 291 12.94 -22.43 14.13
N ILE A 292 13.67 -22.03 15.15
CA ILE A 292 15.10 -22.29 15.28
C ILE A 292 15.33 -23.80 15.56
N GLY A 293 14.58 -24.36 16.49
CA GLY A 293 14.67 -25.78 16.84
C GLY A 293 15.88 -26.16 17.71
N GLY A 294 16.03 -27.46 17.93
CA GLY A 294 17.12 -28.05 18.72
C GLY A 294 16.82 -28.17 20.21
N GLU A 295 17.62 -28.97 20.91
CA GLU A 295 17.41 -29.34 22.33
C GLU A 295 17.36 -28.10 23.26
N ARG A 296 18.23 -27.13 23.03
CA ARG A 296 18.27 -25.91 23.86
C ARG A 296 17.00 -25.08 23.73
N ALA A 297 16.49 -24.89 22.51
CA ALA A 297 15.23 -24.19 22.28
C ALA A 297 14.05 -24.95 22.92
N GLN A 298 14.01 -26.27 22.77
CA GLN A 298 13.01 -27.14 23.39
C GLN A 298 13.02 -27.01 24.91
N HIS A 299 14.19 -27.05 25.53
CA HIS A 299 14.34 -26.90 26.98
C HIS A 299 13.79 -25.56 27.49
N ILE A 300 14.10 -24.45 26.78
CA ILE A 300 13.60 -23.13 27.13
C ILE A 300 12.08 -23.09 27.04
N LEU A 301 11.48 -23.62 25.98
CA LEU A 301 10.02 -23.66 25.83
C LEU A 301 9.36 -24.46 26.95
N LEU A 302 9.93 -25.60 27.35
CA LEU A 302 9.39 -26.41 28.46
C LEU A 302 9.48 -25.68 29.80
N GLN A 303 10.54 -24.91 30.06
CA GLN A 303 10.67 -24.10 31.27
C GLN A 303 9.59 -23.03 31.41
N HIS A 304 9.02 -22.55 30.28
CA HIS A 304 7.99 -21.50 30.25
C HIS A 304 6.58 -22.06 29.95
N ALA A 305 6.39 -23.40 30.00
CA ALA A 305 5.11 -24.04 29.64
C ALA A 305 3.91 -23.58 30.46
N GLU A 306 4.14 -23.05 31.68
CA GLU A 306 3.13 -22.53 32.59
C GLU A 306 3.07 -21.00 32.62
N ASP A 307 3.40 -20.34 31.51
CA ASP A 307 3.29 -18.87 31.39
C ASP A 307 1.88 -18.40 31.83
N PRO A 308 1.77 -17.31 32.57
CA PRO A 308 0.47 -16.81 33.06
C PRO A 308 -0.51 -16.49 31.91
N ASP A 309 -0.02 -16.08 30.74
CA ASP A 309 -0.85 -15.76 29.58
C ASP A 309 -1.21 -17.04 28.77
N PRO A 310 -2.50 -17.37 28.58
CA PRO A 310 -2.92 -18.56 27.85
C PRO A 310 -2.49 -18.57 26.39
N GLU A 311 -2.37 -17.39 25.73
CA GLU A 311 -1.92 -17.30 24.35
C GLU A 311 -0.40 -17.54 24.24
N VAL A 312 0.38 -17.17 25.25
CA VAL A 312 1.80 -17.54 25.33
C VAL A 312 1.93 -19.05 25.48
N ARG A 313 1.16 -19.68 26.40
CA ARG A 313 1.16 -21.16 26.52
C ARG A 313 0.80 -21.87 25.23
N LYS A 314 -0.16 -21.31 24.45
CA LYS A 314 -0.52 -21.82 23.12
C LYS A 314 0.65 -21.70 22.14
N SER A 315 1.34 -20.55 22.10
CA SER A 315 2.51 -20.33 21.23
C SER A 315 3.66 -21.27 21.60
N ILE A 316 3.86 -21.55 22.89
CA ILE A 316 4.85 -22.55 23.36
C ILE A 316 4.51 -23.95 22.83
N ARG A 317 3.26 -24.38 22.90
CA ARG A 317 2.84 -25.69 22.33
C ARG A 317 3.09 -25.75 20.82
N ILE A 318 2.82 -24.67 20.10
CA ILE A 318 3.13 -24.57 18.67
C ILE A 318 4.63 -24.70 18.43
N GLY A 319 5.45 -23.95 19.18
CA GLY A 319 6.91 -24.02 19.08
C GLY A 319 7.45 -25.42 19.36
N LEU A 320 6.94 -26.13 20.36
CA LEU A 320 7.33 -27.51 20.66
C LEU A 320 6.93 -28.46 19.52
N ALA A 321 5.74 -28.28 18.92
CA ALA A 321 5.31 -29.07 17.76
C ALA A 321 6.22 -28.86 16.54
N LEU A 322 6.61 -27.61 16.24
CA LEU A 322 7.56 -27.31 15.17
C LEU A 322 8.92 -28.01 15.36
N ILE A 323 9.40 -28.08 16.61
CA ILE A 323 10.65 -28.80 16.91
C ILE A 323 10.50 -30.29 16.64
N GLN A 324 9.38 -30.90 17.07
CA GLN A 324 9.11 -32.31 16.85
C GLN A 324 9.03 -32.67 15.36
N GLU A 325 8.31 -31.85 14.56
CA GLU A 325 8.20 -32.05 13.11
C GLU A 325 9.59 -32.07 12.44
N LYS A 326 10.48 -31.15 12.84
CA LYS A 326 11.87 -31.12 12.30
C LYS A 326 12.68 -32.36 12.65
N GLN A 327 12.44 -32.97 13.80
CA GLN A 327 13.12 -34.21 14.21
C GLN A 327 12.67 -35.45 13.43
N TYR A 328 11.43 -35.45 12.89
CA TYR A 328 10.90 -36.54 12.06
C TYR A 328 11.33 -36.44 10.59
N VAL A 329 11.77 -35.30 10.12
CA VAL A 329 12.14 -35.04 8.72
C VAL A 329 13.66 -35.10 8.52
N ALA A 330 14.47 -35.05 9.58
CA ALA A 330 15.93 -35.12 9.58
C ALA A 330 16.42 -36.56 9.73
#